data_93ac1c1325ddb9dbee46e7275393deac
#
_entry.id   93ac1c1325ddb9dbee46e7275393deac
#
_cell.length_a   1.000
_cell.length_b   1.000
_cell.length_c   1.000
_cell.angle_alpha   90.00
_cell.angle_beta   90.00
_cell.angle_gamma   90.00
#
_symmetry.space_group_name_H-M   'P 1'
#
loop_
_entity.id
_entity.type
_entity.pdbx_description
1 polymer ?
#
loop_
_entity_poly.entity_id
_entity_poly.type
_entity_poly.pdbx_seq_one_letter_code
_entity_poly.pdbx_strand_id
1 'polypeptide(L)'
;MIPGIRLATQEEVDKIASQADLTPTSVVWSWPNDKGETDTAVIRQCTEVDPVIFAATSGKQRKALYFWVITNMARVMGLREIYFQLDADASKEYVDFIKKLGAEATTTKPQIRYKLVL
;
A
#
# COMPACT_ATOMS: atom_id res chain seq x y z
N MET A 1 -6.06 24.39 -12.16
CA MET A 1 -6.37 24.22 -10.71
C MET A 1 -7.84 23.84 -10.58
N ILE A 2 -8.16 22.92 -9.70
CA ILE A 2 -9.54 22.48 -9.44
C ILE A 2 -10.21 23.54 -8.55
N PRO A 3 -11.33 24.18 -9.00
CA PRO A 3 -12.03 25.17 -8.17
C PRO A 3 -12.55 24.56 -6.88
N GLY A 4 -12.35 25.26 -5.75
CA GLY A 4 -12.85 24.83 -4.45
C GLY A 4 -12.14 23.63 -3.83
N ILE A 5 -10.97 23.25 -4.34
CA ILE A 5 -10.17 22.17 -3.73
C ILE A 5 -9.75 22.55 -2.31
N ARG A 6 -9.91 21.60 -1.40
CA ARG A 6 -9.59 21.76 0.02
C ARG A 6 -9.25 20.40 0.64
N LEU A 7 -8.67 20.43 1.81
CA LEU A 7 -8.54 19.20 2.61
C LEU A 7 -9.94 18.68 3.00
N ALA A 8 -10.09 17.37 2.95
CA ALA A 8 -11.35 16.73 3.36
C ALA A 8 -11.61 16.94 4.85
N THR A 9 -12.88 17.04 5.21
CA THR A 9 -13.31 17.01 6.60
C THR A 9 -13.20 15.60 7.17
N GLN A 10 -13.17 15.46 8.50
CA GLN A 10 -13.13 14.14 9.13
C GLN A 10 -14.33 13.27 8.73
N GLU A 11 -15.51 13.88 8.60
CA GLU A 11 -16.71 13.17 8.13
C GLU A 11 -16.54 12.62 6.71
N GLU A 12 -15.95 13.40 5.82
CA GLU A 12 -15.66 12.96 4.44
C GLU A 12 -14.62 11.84 4.41
N VAL A 13 -13.59 11.93 5.24
CA VAL A 13 -12.59 10.86 5.39
C VAL A 13 -13.25 9.58 5.90
N ASP A 14 -14.10 9.67 6.89
CA ASP A 14 -14.79 8.50 7.46
C ASP A 14 -15.69 7.80 6.44
N LYS A 15 -16.34 8.57 5.55
CA LYS A 15 -17.17 8.01 4.48
C LYS A 15 -16.39 7.17 3.48
N ILE A 16 -15.15 7.55 3.17
CA ILE A 16 -14.33 6.83 2.18
C ILE A 16 -13.45 5.76 2.81
N ALA A 17 -13.33 5.72 4.13
CA ALA A 17 -12.47 4.77 4.84
C ALA A 17 -12.80 3.30 4.54
N SER A 18 -14.06 3.01 4.19
CA SER A 18 -14.48 1.67 3.78
C SER A 18 -14.14 1.34 2.32
N GLN A 19 -13.82 2.34 1.51
CA GLN A 19 -13.59 2.20 0.06
C GLN A 19 -12.13 2.39 -0.34
N ALA A 20 -11.39 3.15 0.46
CA ALA A 20 -10.00 3.48 0.22
C ALA A 20 -9.11 2.94 1.33
N ASP A 21 -7.98 2.37 0.95
CA ASP A 21 -6.96 1.95 1.90
C ASP A 21 -6.19 3.20 2.37
N LEU A 22 -6.51 3.66 3.58
CA LEU A 22 -5.88 4.82 4.17
C LEU A 22 -4.65 4.40 4.98
N THR A 23 -3.54 5.06 4.73
CA THR A 23 -2.30 4.89 5.50
C THR A 23 -2.10 6.07 6.47
N PRO A 24 -1.20 5.98 7.46
CA PRO A 24 -0.91 7.11 8.34
C PRO A 24 -0.45 8.39 7.63
N THR A 25 0.07 8.25 6.41
CA THR A 25 0.53 9.38 5.58
C THR A 25 -0.46 9.79 4.51
N SER A 26 -1.66 9.23 4.50
CA SER A 26 -2.70 9.57 3.53
C SER A 26 -3.18 11.01 3.72
N VAL A 27 -3.29 11.73 2.62
CA VAL A 27 -3.90 13.06 2.57
C VAL A 27 -5.11 12.98 1.65
N VAL A 28 -6.24 13.44 2.16
CA VAL A 28 -7.52 13.39 1.44
C VAL A 28 -7.92 14.81 1.01
N TRP A 29 -8.10 14.98 -0.28
CA TRP A 29 -8.56 16.21 -0.89
C TRP A 29 -10.00 16.08 -1.35
N SER A 30 -10.77 17.15 -1.19
CA SER A 30 -12.15 17.21 -1.64
C SER A 30 -12.42 18.50 -2.42
N TRP A 31 -13.35 18.45 -3.36
CA TRP A 31 -13.80 19.60 -4.12
C TRP A 31 -15.24 19.40 -4.60
N PRO A 32 -16.01 20.48 -4.77
CA PRO A 32 -17.35 20.39 -5.33
C PRO A 32 -17.27 20.06 -6.82
N ASN A 33 -18.10 19.15 -7.28
CA ASN A 33 -18.25 18.88 -8.71
C ASN A 33 -19.39 19.69 -9.33
N ASP A 34 -19.56 19.59 -10.65
CA ASP A 34 -20.58 20.33 -11.41
C ASP A 34 -22.01 19.83 -11.15
N LYS A 35 -22.18 18.68 -10.48
CA LYS A 35 -23.48 18.13 -10.06
C LYS A 35 -23.89 18.54 -8.65
N GLY A 36 -23.14 19.40 -7.98
CA GLY A 36 -23.38 19.77 -6.58
C GLY A 36 -22.98 18.71 -5.56
N GLU A 37 -22.27 17.69 -5.99
CA GLU A 37 -21.71 16.65 -5.12
C GLU A 37 -20.24 16.95 -4.79
N THR A 38 -19.65 16.15 -3.91
CA THR A 38 -18.26 16.28 -3.53
C THR A 38 -17.45 15.13 -4.11
N ASP A 39 -16.46 15.45 -4.92
CA ASP A 39 -15.44 14.51 -5.35
C ASP A 39 -14.29 14.47 -4.35
N THR A 40 -13.62 13.34 -4.26
CA THR A 40 -12.56 13.12 -3.28
C THR A 40 -11.41 12.36 -3.92
N ALA A 41 -10.19 12.77 -3.61
CA ALA A 41 -8.97 12.05 -4.01
C ALA A 41 -8.09 11.77 -2.79
N VAL A 42 -7.51 10.60 -2.76
CA VAL A 42 -6.55 10.18 -1.73
C VAL A 42 -5.16 10.14 -2.33
N ILE A 43 -4.24 10.86 -1.72
CA ILE A 43 -2.81 10.73 -2.02
C ILE A 43 -2.17 10.03 -0.82
N ARG A 44 -1.54 8.91 -1.06
CA ARG A 44 -0.82 8.16 -0.03
C ARG A 44 0.58 7.80 -0.48
N GLN A 45 1.49 7.79 0.45
CA GLN A 45 2.82 7.23 0.26
C GLN A 45 2.84 5.82 0.82
N CYS A 46 3.32 4.88 0.01
CA CYS A 46 3.52 3.49 0.41
C CYS A 46 4.97 3.13 0.22
N THR A 47 5.60 2.56 1.24
CA THR A 47 6.93 1.98 1.09
C THR A 47 6.77 0.54 0.67
N GLU A 48 7.18 0.24 -0.55
CA GLU A 48 7.15 -1.11 -1.08
C GLU A 48 8.47 -1.82 -0.89
N VAL A 49 8.39 -3.09 -0.58
CA VAL A 49 9.51 -4.03 -0.60
C VAL A 49 9.39 -4.85 -1.86
N ASP A 50 10.40 -4.75 -2.71
CA ASP A 50 10.50 -5.55 -3.92
C ASP A 50 11.56 -6.63 -3.72
N PRO A 51 11.18 -7.91 -3.60
CA PRO A 51 12.12 -8.98 -3.34
C PRO A 51 12.80 -9.50 -4.61
N VAL A 52 13.18 -8.63 -5.53
CA VAL A 52 13.77 -8.98 -6.83
C VAL A 52 15.01 -9.88 -6.72
N ILE A 53 15.70 -9.84 -5.59
CA ILE A 53 17.01 -10.47 -5.41
C ILE A 53 16.94 -11.78 -4.63
N PHE A 54 15.77 -12.37 -4.44
CA PHE A 54 15.74 -13.74 -3.93
C PHE A 54 16.17 -14.68 -5.03
N ALA A 55 17.44 -15.08 -4.99
CA ALA A 55 17.90 -16.15 -5.89
C ALA A 55 16.97 -17.37 -5.74
N ALA A 56 16.53 -17.91 -6.86
CA ALA A 56 15.68 -19.09 -6.87
C ALA A 56 16.25 -20.27 -6.06
N THR A 57 17.56 -20.27 -5.85
CA THR A 57 18.31 -21.26 -5.08
C THR A 57 18.31 -21.01 -3.56
N SER A 58 17.80 -19.86 -3.09
CA SER A 58 17.77 -19.59 -1.65
C SER A 58 16.78 -20.51 -0.95
N GLY A 59 17.27 -21.23 0.07
CA GLY A 59 16.42 -22.10 0.88
C GLY A 59 15.40 -21.31 1.70
N LYS A 60 14.36 -22.01 2.17
CA LYS A 60 13.27 -21.45 2.95
C LYS A 60 13.73 -20.67 4.19
N GLN A 61 14.75 -21.18 4.90
CA GLN A 61 15.30 -20.52 6.09
C GLN A 61 16.01 -19.20 5.76
N ARG A 62 16.73 -19.13 4.63
CA ARG A 62 17.36 -17.87 4.19
C ARG A 62 16.35 -16.82 3.80
N LYS A 63 15.28 -17.20 3.12
CA LYS A 63 14.20 -16.29 2.78
C LYS A 63 13.56 -15.69 4.05
N ALA A 64 13.32 -16.51 5.07
CA ALA A 64 12.81 -16.06 6.35
C ALA A 64 13.75 -15.06 7.03
N LEU A 65 15.05 -15.32 6.99
CA LEU A 65 16.07 -14.42 7.54
C LEU A 65 16.08 -13.08 6.79
N TYR A 66 16.00 -13.09 5.46
CA TYR A 66 15.95 -11.85 4.67
C TYR A 66 14.74 -10.99 5.00
N PHE A 67 13.57 -11.60 5.12
CA PHE A 67 12.36 -10.86 5.53
C PHE A 67 12.49 -10.29 6.94
N TRP A 68 13.08 -11.04 7.86
CA TRP A 68 13.34 -10.54 9.21
C TRP A 68 14.27 -9.33 9.20
N VAL A 69 15.37 -9.39 8.43
CA VAL A 69 16.31 -8.28 8.26
C VAL A 69 15.61 -7.07 7.65
N ILE A 70 14.87 -7.25 6.57
CA ILE A 70 14.13 -6.17 5.90
C ILE A 70 13.14 -5.50 6.85
N THR A 71 12.40 -6.29 7.62
CA THR A 71 11.44 -5.78 8.60
C THR A 71 12.13 -4.94 9.69
N ASN A 72 13.26 -5.41 10.20
CA ASN A 72 14.00 -4.66 11.21
C ASN A 72 14.63 -3.38 10.62
N MET A 73 15.14 -3.43 9.40
CA MET A 73 15.64 -2.24 8.70
C MET A 73 14.52 -1.19 8.53
N ALA A 74 13.32 -1.62 8.15
CA ALA A 74 12.17 -0.74 8.04
C ALA A 74 11.84 -0.06 9.38
N ARG A 75 11.88 -0.81 10.48
CA ARG A 75 11.67 -0.24 11.83
C ARG A 75 12.74 0.78 12.20
N VAL A 76 14.00 0.47 11.90
CA VAL A 76 15.12 1.41 12.16
C VAL A 76 14.96 2.69 11.36
N MET A 77 14.42 2.61 10.13
CA MET A 77 14.11 3.76 9.30
C MET A 77 12.88 4.56 9.78
N GLY A 78 12.21 4.10 10.83
CA GLY A 78 11.02 4.76 11.37
C GLY A 78 9.74 4.48 10.59
N LEU A 79 9.74 3.48 9.72
CA LEU A 79 8.54 3.09 8.97
C LEU A 79 7.59 2.30 9.86
N ARG A 80 6.30 2.60 9.76
CA ARG A 80 5.24 1.91 10.51
C ARG A 80 4.57 0.82 9.69
N GLU A 81 4.62 0.94 8.37
CA GLU A 81 4.00 0.03 7.43
C GLU A 81 4.94 -0.20 6.25
N ILE A 82 4.93 -1.42 5.74
CA ILE A 82 5.58 -1.78 4.49
C ILE A 82 4.61 -2.60 3.65
N TYR A 83 4.69 -2.48 2.35
CA TYR A 83 3.80 -3.13 1.41
C TYR A 83 4.58 -4.11 0.54
N PHE A 84 4.01 -5.27 0.33
CA PHE A 84 4.51 -6.27 -0.61
C PHE A 84 3.55 -6.36 -1.79
N GLN A 85 4.05 -6.14 -2.99
CA GLN A 85 3.25 -6.37 -4.18
C GLN A 85 3.57 -7.76 -4.71
N LEU A 86 2.54 -8.58 -4.82
CA LEU A 86 2.63 -9.93 -5.36
C LEU A 86 1.91 -9.99 -6.70
N ASP A 87 2.48 -10.74 -7.63
CA ASP A 87 1.77 -11.09 -8.86
C ASP A 87 0.55 -11.95 -8.54
N ALA A 88 -0.47 -11.86 -9.39
CA ALA A 88 -1.69 -12.64 -9.20
C ALA A 88 -1.44 -14.15 -9.19
N ASP A 89 -0.37 -14.59 -9.86
CA ASP A 89 0.09 -15.98 -9.96
C ASP A 89 1.21 -16.32 -8.97
N ALA A 90 1.46 -15.48 -7.96
CA ALA A 90 2.44 -15.76 -6.93
C ALA A 90 2.18 -17.11 -6.27
N SER A 91 3.24 -17.85 -5.97
CA SER A 91 3.09 -19.17 -5.36
C SER A 91 2.36 -19.10 -4.03
N LYS A 92 1.53 -20.11 -3.75
CA LYS A 92 0.82 -20.22 -2.48
C LYS A 92 1.78 -20.22 -1.29
N GLU A 93 2.94 -20.87 -1.43
CA GLU A 93 3.96 -20.91 -0.36
C GLU A 93 4.46 -19.52 -0.01
N TYR A 94 4.70 -18.68 -1.01
CA TYR A 94 5.16 -17.31 -0.81
C TYR A 94 4.07 -16.44 -0.15
N VAL A 95 2.84 -16.55 -0.61
CA VAL A 95 1.69 -15.85 0.00
C VAL A 95 1.50 -16.29 1.45
N ASP A 96 1.54 -17.58 1.73
CA ASP A 96 1.40 -18.11 3.09
C ASP A 96 2.53 -17.63 4.00
N PHE A 97 3.73 -17.52 3.46
CA PHE A 97 4.88 -17.02 4.20
C PHE A 97 4.70 -15.55 4.63
N ILE A 98 4.26 -14.70 3.71
CA ILE A 98 3.98 -13.29 4.01
C ILE A 98 2.86 -13.15 5.03
N LYS A 99 1.80 -13.94 4.93
CA LYS A 99 0.72 -13.96 5.93
C LYS A 99 1.20 -14.39 7.31
N LYS A 100 2.13 -15.34 7.40
CA LYS A 100 2.74 -15.75 8.67
C LYS A 100 3.56 -14.64 9.33
N LEU A 101 4.05 -13.67 8.57
CA LEU A 101 4.70 -12.48 9.12
C LEU A 101 3.71 -11.48 9.74
N GLY A 102 2.41 -11.72 9.59
CA GLY A 102 1.36 -10.84 10.04
C GLY A 102 0.85 -9.87 8.96
N ALA A 103 1.28 -10.02 7.72
CA ALA A 103 0.80 -9.19 6.63
C ALA A 103 -0.66 -9.52 6.27
N GLU A 104 -1.41 -8.49 5.97
CA GLU A 104 -2.82 -8.59 5.56
C GLU A 104 -2.97 -8.13 4.11
N ALA A 105 -3.85 -8.78 3.36
CA ALA A 105 -4.15 -8.36 2.00
C ALA A 105 -4.95 -7.06 2.03
N THR A 106 -4.44 -6.03 1.35
CA THR A 106 -5.13 -4.74 1.21
C THR A 106 -6.04 -4.72 -0.01
N THR A 107 -5.77 -5.60 -0.98
CA THR A 107 -6.62 -5.83 -2.14
C THR A 107 -6.50 -7.28 -2.58
N THR A 108 -7.60 -7.85 -3.06
CA THR A 108 -7.65 -9.22 -3.59
C THR A 108 -7.83 -9.25 -5.10
N LYS A 109 -8.01 -8.09 -5.73
CA LYS A 109 -8.20 -7.99 -7.18
C LYS A 109 -6.88 -7.77 -7.88
N PRO A 110 -6.64 -8.38 -9.06
CA PRO A 110 -5.51 -8.05 -9.90
C PRO A 110 -5.51 -6.56 -10.25
N GLN A 111 -4.35 -5.93 -10.16
CA GLN A 111 -4.19 -4.51 -10.45
C GLN A 111 -3.05 -4.30 -11.44
N ILE A 112 -3.21 -3.30 -12.31
CA ILE A 112 -2.16 -2.83 -13.20
C ILE A 112 -1.57 -1.56 -12.58
N ARG A 113 -0.25 -1.53 -12.46
CA ARG A 113 0.45 -0.34 -11.98
C ARG A 113 0.87 0.52 -13.16
N TYR A 114 0.57 1.81 -13.09
CA TYR A 114 1.07 2.81 -14.02
C TYR A 114 2.04 3.74 -13.32
N LYS A 115 3.07 4.17 -14.04
CA LYS A 115 4.02 5.16 -13.56
C LYS A 115 3.90 6.44 -14.38
N LEU A 116 3.71 7.57 -13.70
CA LEU A 116 3.78 8.89 -14.29
C LEU A 116 4.97 9.63 -13.67
N VAL A 117 5.88 10.08 -14.49
CA VAL A 117 6.99 10.92 -14.03
C VAL A 117 6.55 12.38 -14.15
N LEU A 118 6.61 13.07 -13.04
CA LEU A 118 6.20 14.48 -12.93
C LEU A 118 7.34 15.44 -13.26
#